data_e58acec5d4dde22e4dce5d99f37130db
#
_entry.id   e58acec5d4dde22e4dce5d99f37130db
#
_cell.length_a   1.000
_cell.length_b   1.000
_cell.length_c   1.000
_cell.angle_alpha   90.00
_cell.angle_beta   90.00
_cell.angle_gamma   90.00
#
_symmetry.space_group_name_H-M   'P 1'
#
loop_
_entity.id
_entity.type
_entity.pdbx_description
1 polymer ?
#
loop_
_entity_poly.entity_id
_entity_poly.type
_entity_poly.pdbx_seq_one_letter_code
_entity_poly.pdbx_strand_id
1 'polypeptide(L)'
;MTNSNASGVLVQVINLERRPDRLARMTAELQKAGLNFEVQVAVDGQLETHEPKFLSKGAVGCWKSQINAMRRIVEAKAPFGLILEDDAVFSPVVNDKFLSEMTDLMNRNQIDILQIGFVDWRNSISIKSGVLEFLIALLKSRGTRDASGVRFVLGEFLKTTHAYIVNTRLAEAISETFPGPPLIAWDDYLGILANGQMQRGIRIARLLESVASQESYQVEGLEKDSDIWDHEAR
;
A
#
# COMPACT_ATOMS: atom_id res chain seq x y z
N MET A 1 22.22 7.65 -12.26
CA MET A 1 22.62 6.76 -11.15
C MET A 1 21.40 6.62 -10.27
N THR A 2 20.79 5.45 -10.21
CA THR A 2 19.65 5.20 -9.32
C THR A 2 20.17 5.26 -7.90
N ASN A 3 19.63 6.19 -7.08
CA ASN A 3 19.89 6.27 -5.64
C ASN A 3 19.22 5.07 -4.95
N SER A 4 19.78 3.86 -5.15
CA SER A 4 19.25 2.67 -4.50
C SER A 4 19.59 2.67 -3.01
N ASN A 5 18.65 2.27 -2.19
CA ASN A 5 18.90 1.94 -0.79
C ASN A 5 19.79 0.70 -0.70
N ALA A 6 20.53 0.51 0.39
CA ALA A 6 21.42 -0.63 0.55
C ALA A 6 20.64 -1.98 0.55
N SER A 7 19.36 -1.95 0.97
CA SER A 7 18.41 -3.08 0.85
C SER A 7 18.07 -3.48 -0.59
N GLY A 8 18.41 -2.66 -1.59
CA GLY A 8 18.00 -2.85 -2.99
C GLY A 8 16.52 -2.53 -3.27
N VAL A 9 15.80 -1.99 -2.29
CA VAL A 9 14.40 -1.60 -2.43
C VAL A 9 14.30 -0.23 -3.11
N LEU A 10 13.52 -0.15 -4.18
CA LEU A 10 13.14 1.13 -4.79
C LEU A 10 11.99 1.73 -3.97
N VAL A 11 12.25 2.83 -3.29
CA VAL A 11 11.21 3.56 -2.55
C VAL A 11 10.59 4.60 -3.46
N GLN A 12 9.27 4.59 -3.59
CA GLN A 12 8.50 5.51 -4.41
C GLN A 12 7.42 6.18 -3.59
N VAL A 13 7.28 7.49 -3.75
CA VAL A 13 6.18 8.28 -3.16
C VAL A 13 5.25 8.70 -4.29
N ILE A 14 4.02 8.25 -4.26
CA ILE A 14 2.96 8.71 -5.16
C ILE A 14 2.43 10.04 -4.62
N ASN A 15 2.60 11.12 -5.37
CA ASN A 15 2.19 12.47 -4.97
C ASN A 15 1.56 13.23 -6.14
N LEU A 16 0.43 13.89 -5.86
CA LEU A 16 -0.20 14.83 -6.79
C LEU A 16 0.61 16.12 -6.87
N GLU A 17 0.90 16.61 -8.08
CA GLU A 17 1.68 17.86 -8.26
C GLU A 17 1.07 19.06 -7.53
N ARG A 18 -0.26 19.09 -7.38
CA ARG A 18 -0.98 20.14 -6.64
C ARG A 18 -0.89 20.01 -5.12
N ARG A 19 -0.21 18.95 -4.59
CA ARG A 19 -0.03 18.71 -3.14
C ARG A 19 1.45 18.76 -2.73
N PRO A 20 2.16 19.88 -3.01
CA PRO A 20 3.56 20.02 -2.59
C PRO A 20 3.72 20.03 -1.06
N ASP A 21 2.67 20.40 -0.32
CA ASP A 21 2.60 20.35 1.13
C ASP A 21 2.77 18.92 1.65
N ARG A 22 2.07 17.92 1.08
CA ARG A 22 2.18 16.52 1.44
C ARG A 22 3.56 15.96 1.06
N LEU A 23 4.05 16.29 -0.14
CA LEU A 23 5.39 15.87 -0.57
C LEU A 23 6.48 16.38 0.37
N ALA A 24 6.38 17.63 0.84
CA ALA A 24 7.35 18.20 1.78
C ALA A 24 7.38 17.42 3.11
N ARG A 25 6.20 17.06 3.65
CA ARG A 25 6.11 16.25 4.88
C ARG A 25 6.70 14.86 4.67
N MET A 26 6.30 14.17 3.60
CA MET A 26 6.81 12.83 3.26
C MET A 26 8.33 12.85 3.05
N THR A 27 8.85 13.88 2.38
CA THR A 27 10.30 14.08 2.21
C THR A 27 11.01 14.14 3.56
N ALA A 28 10.48 14.93 4.50
CA ALA A 28 11.07 15.04 5.85
C ALA A 28 11.05 13.70 6.60
N GLU A 29 9.96 12.93 6.51
CA GLU A 29 9.86 11.60 7.15
C GLU A 29 10.87 10.61 6.54
N LEU A 30 11.00 10.55 5.21
CA LEU A 30 11.94 9.65 4.55
C LEU A 30 13.41 10.03 4.79
N GLN A 31 13.72 11.33 4.83
CA GLN A 31 15.05 11.81 5.20
C GLN A 31 15.41 11.42 6.64
N LYS A 32 14.47 11.55 7.56
CA LYS A 32 14.63 11.13 8.96
C LYS A 32 14.84 9.62 9.10
N ALA A 33 14.18 8.82 8.24
CA ALA A 33 14.36 7.39 8.13
C ALA A 33 15.69 7.00 7.42
N GLY A 34 16.41 7.94 6.82
CA GLY A 34 17.63 7.68 6.05
C GLY A 34 17.36 6.93 4.72
N LEU A 35 16.17 7.09 4.15
CA LEU A 35 15.76 6.42 2.93
C LEU A 35 15.89 7.33 1.71
N ASN A 36 16.55 6.83 0.67
CA ASN A 36 16.48 7.42 -0.67
C ASN A 36 15.18 7.04 -1.33
N PHE A 37 14.55 7.97 -2.04
CA PHE A 37 13.26 7.73 -2.70
C PHE A 37 13.15 8.47 -4.02
N GLU A 38 12.20 8.03 -4.85
CA GLU A 38 11.78 8.72 -6.07
C GLU A 38 10.34 9.21 -5.90
N VAL A 39 10.02 10.35 -6.48
CA VAL A 39 8.64 10.86 -6.54
C VAL A 39 8.00 10.31 -7.82
N GLN A 40 6.94 9.55 -7.64
CA GLN A 40 6.05 9.15 -8.73
C GLN A 40 4.92 10.17 -8.82
N VAL A 41 4.93 10.97 -9.89
CA VAL A 41 3.83 11.93 -10.13
C VAL A 41 2.52 11.17 -10.29
N ALA A 42 1.58 11.45 -9.40
CA ALA A 42 0.27 10.82 -9.41
C ALA A 42 -0.57 11.31 -10.59
N VAL A 43 -1.39 10.43 -11.12
CA VAL A 43 -2.41 10.80 -12.10
C VAL A 43 -3.54 11.53 -11.36
N ASP A 44 -3.75 12.81 -11.69
CA ASP A 44 -4.86 13.58 -11.13
C ASP A 44 -6.17 13.15 -11.80
N GLY A 45 -6.98 12.40 -11.06
CA GLY A 45 -8.27 11.94 -11.55
C GLY A 45 -9.23 13.07 -11.92
N GLN A 46 -9.08 14.26 -11.34
CA GLN A 46 -9.92 15.42 -11.67
C GLN A 46 -9.69 15.91 -13.11
N LEU A 47 -8.50 15.65 -13.66
CA LEU A 47 -8.15 16.01 -15.04
C LEU A 47 -8.58 14.93 -16.06
N GLU A 48 -9.14 13.81 -15.61
CA GLU A 48 -9.62 12.76 -16.51
C GLU A 48 -10.87 13.21 -17.27
N THR A 49 -10.81 13.09 -18.59
CA THR A 49 -11.90 13.51 -19.49
C THR A 49 -13.04 12.51 -19.59
N HIS A 50 -12.79 11.24 -19.23
CA HIS A 50 -13.79 10.19 -19.27
C HIS A 50 -14.49 10.08 -17.90
N GLU A 51 -15.80 10.11 -17.91
CA GLU A 51 -16.60 9.79 -16.72
C GLU A 51 -16.50 8.30 -16.42
N PRO A 52 -15.89 7.91 -15.29
CA PRO A 52 -15.83 6.49 -14.91
C PRO A 52 -17.24 6.01 -14.52
N LYS A 53 -17.60 4.80 -14.98
CA LYS A 53 -18.94 4.25 -14.74
C LYS A 53 -19.15 3.71 -13.32
N PHE A 54 -18.09 3.29 -12.64
CA PHE A 54 -18.19 2.52 -11.40
C PHE A 54 -17.30 3.04 -10.27
N LEU A 55 -16.37 3.94 -10.55
CA LEU A 55 -15.45 4.52 -9.59
C LEU A 55 -15.47 6.04 -9.67
N SER A 56 -15.07 6.72 -8.60
CA SER A 56 -14.80 8.15 -8.66
C SER A 56 -13.60 8.44 -9.56
N LYS A 57 -13.50 9.66 -10.09
CA LYS A 57 -12.32 10.11 -10.85
C LYS A 57 -11.03 9.97 -10.05
N GLY A 58 -11.07 10.29 -8.76
CA GLY A 58 -9.94 10.13 -7.85
C GLY A 58 -9.51 8.67 -7.70
N ALA A 59 -10.46 7.73 -7.59
CA ALA A 59 -10.13 6.30 -7.53
C ALA A 59 -9.50 5.78 -8.82
N VAL A 60 -9.92 6.30 -9.99
CA VAL A 60 -9.27 5.99 -11.29
C VAL A 60 -7.85 6.56 -11.34
N GLY A 61 -7.66 7.80 -10.88
CA GLY A 61 -6.34 8.41 -10.77
C GLY A 61 -5.40 7.60 -9.86
N CYS A 62 -5.91 7.16 -8.69
CA CYS A 62 -5.20 6.27 -7.78
C CYS A 62 -4.75 4.98 -8.49
N TRP A 63 -5.67 4.26 -9.16
CA TRP A 63 -5.35 3.07 -9.95
C TRP A 63 -4.21 3.29 -10.94
N LYS A 64 -4.32 4.33 -11.77
CA LYS A 64 -3.31 4.65 -12.77
C LYS A 64 -1.96 4.95 -12.13
N SER A 65 -1.96 5.66 -11.02
CA SER A 65 -0.75 5.99 -10.26
C SER A 65 -0.07 4.75 -9.70
N GLN A 66 -0.84 3.82 -9.14
CA GLN A 66 -0.34 2.55 -8.62
C GLN A 66 0.26 1.68 -9.75
N ILE A 67 -0.39 1.60 -10.92
CA ILE A 67 0.16 0.89 -12.09
C ILE A 67 1.47 1.55 -12.59
N ASN A 68 1.54 2.88 -12.60
CA ASN A 68 2.77 3.58 -12.99
C ASN A 68 3.92 3.29 -12.00
N ALA A 69 3.62 3.23 -10.70
CA ALA A 69 4.60 2.84 -9.70
C ALA A 69 5.09 1.40 -9.89
N MET A 70 4.20 0.46 -10.24
CA MET A 70 4.58 -0.92 -10.60
C MET A 70 5.50 -0.96 -11.82
N ARG A 71 5.15 -0.25 -12.90
CA ARG A 71 5.99 -0.15 -14.10
C ARG A 71 7.38 0.40 -13.78
N ARG A 72 7.46 1.39 -12.93
CA ARG A 72 8.73 1.99 -12.53
C ARG A 72 9.64 1.02 -11.80
N ILE A 73 9.10 0.10 -10.97
CA ILE A 73 9.86 -0.98 -10.33
C ILE A 73 10.50 -1.89 -11.39
N VAL A 74 9.70 -2.29 -12.38
CA VAL A 74 10.16 -3.15 -13.49
C VAL A 74 11.24 -2.45 -14.32
N GLU A 75 11.04 -1.20 -14.72
CA GLU A 75 12.00 -0.39 -15.49
C GLU A 75 13.31 -0.20 -14.74
N ALA A 76 13.24 0.03 -13.43
CA ALA A 76 14.41 0.17 -12.57
C ALA A 76 15.15 -1.17 -12.35
N LYS A 77 14.54 -2.31 -12.73
CA LYS A 77 15.04 -3.66 -12.42
C LYS A 77 15.27 -3.85 -10.92
N ALA A 78 14.48 -3.17 -10.09
CA ALA A 78 14.58 -3.29 -8.65
C ALA A 78 13.91 -4.60 -8.21
N PRO A 79 14.53 -5.45 -7.38
CA PRO A 79 13.93 -6.71 -6.95
C PRO A 79 12.65 -6.50 -6.15
N PHE A 80 12.55 -5.38 -5.45
CA PHE A 80 11.39 -4.94 -4.68
C PHE A 80 11.17 -3.45 -4.82
N GLY A 81 9.90 -3.03 -4.72
CA GLY A 81 9.51 -1.64 -4.55
C GLY A 81 8.71 -1.43 -3.26
N LEU A 82 9.03 -0.38 -2.52
CA LEU A 82 8.15 0.16 -1.47
C LEU A 82 7.34 1.29 -2.11
N ILE A 83 6.03 1.12 -2.17
CA ILE A 83 5.10 2.11 -2.70
C ILE A 83 4.41 2.79 -1.52
N LEU A 84 4.45 4.11 -1.53
CA LEU A 84 3.95 4.99 -0.49
C LEU A 84 2.99 6.01 -1.09
N GLU A 85 1.89 6.29 -0.39
CA GLU A 85 1.07 7.47 -0.62
C GLU A 85 1.62 8.64 0.19
N ASP A 86 1.41 9.86 -0.29
CA ASP A 86 2.02 11.09 0.25
C ASP A 86 1.47 11.53 1.62
N ASP A 87 0.49 10.80 2.15
CA ASP A 87 -0.09 10.97 3.47
C ASP A 87 0.28 9.86 4.48
N ALA A 88 1.22 8.97 4.10
CA ALA A 88 1.73 7.95 5.02
C ALA A 88 2.61 8.57 6.11
N VAL A 89 2.42 8.11 7.35
CA VAL A 89 3.22 8.51 8.53
C VAL A 89 3.87 7.27 9.10
N PHE A 90 5.19 7.28 9.23
CA PHE A 90 5.96 6.10 9.62
C PHE A 90 6.25 6.02 11.12
N SER A 91 6.25 4.80 11.62
CA SER A 91 6.96 4.48 12.86
C SER A 91 8.47 4.64 12.67
N PRO A 92 9.23 5.08 13.70
CA PRO A 92 10.70 5.22 13.63
C PRO A 92 11.45 3.93 13.29
N VAL A 93 10.79 2.77 13.31
CA VAL A 93 11.41 1.50 12.93
C VAL A 93 11.62 1.37 11.42
N VAL A 94 10.87 2.13 10.60
CA VAL A 94 10.97 2.07 9.13
C VAL A 94 12.24 2.78 8.69
N ASN A 95 13.24 2.01 8.29
CA ASN A 95 14.52 2.43 7.77
C ASN A 95 15.07 1.36 6.80
N ASP A 96 16.26 1.55 6.24
CA ASP A 96 16.83 0.62 5.27
C ASP A 96 17.06 -0.80 5.83
N LYS A 97 17.44 -0.91 7.11
CA LYS A 97 17.55 -2.21 7.79
C LYS A 97 16.20 -2.92 7.87
N PHE A 98 15.14 -2.20 8.25
CA PHE A 98 13.78 -2.73 8.27
C PHE A 98 13.37 -3.22 6.88
N LEU A 99 13.65 -2.46 5.81
CA LEU A 99 13.34 -2.86 4.44
C LEU A 99 14.07 -4.15 4.05
N SER A 100 15.36 -4.29 4.42
CA SER A 100 16.10 -5.53 4.21
C SER A 100 15.48 -6.72 4.95
N GLU A 101 15.11 -6.56 6.21
CA GLU A 101 14.45 -7.61 6.99
C GLU A 101 13.09 -8.02 6.39
N MET A 102 12.32 -7.06 5.87
CA MET A 102 11.03 -7.33 5.23
C MET A 102 11.18 -8.04 3.88
N THR A 103 12.14 -7.65 3.06
CA THR A 103 12.41 -8.35 1.78
C THR A 103 12.92 -9.77 2.00
N ASP A 104 13.73 -9.99 3.03
CA ASP A 104 14.16 -11.32 3.45
C ASP A 104 12.97 -12.17 3.93
N LEU A 105 12.06 -11.60 4.72
CA LEU A 105 10.80 -12.26 5.12
C LEU A 105 9.96 -12.63 3.90
N MET A 106 9.81 -11.71 2.95
CA MET A 106 9.06 -11.94 1.70
C MET A 106 9.66 -13.09 0.89
N ASN A 107 11.00 -13.11 0.73
CA ASN A 107 11.71 -14.16 0.01
C ASN A 107 11.52 -15.54 0.69
N ARG A 108 11.76 -15.63 2.01
CA ARG A 108 11.64 -16.90 2.75
C ARG A 108 10.21 -17.46 2.71
N ASN A 109 9.21 -16.60 2.72
CA ASN A 109 7.79 -17.00 2.76
C ASN A 109 7.10 -16.92 1.41
N GLN A 110 7.84 -16.60 0.32
CA GLN A 110 7.31 -16.45 -1.05
C GLN A 110 6.15 -15.44 -1.11
N ILE A 111 6.26 -14.32 -0.40
CA ILE A 111 5.27 -13.26 -0.37
C ILE A 111 5.54 -12.30 -1.53
N ASP A 112 4.52 -11.98 -2.31
CA ASP A 112 4.61 -11.07 -3.46
C ASP A 112 4.28 -9.63 -3.10
N ILE A 113 3.31 -9.44 -2.19
CA ILE A 113 3.00 -8.13 -1.58
C ILE A 113 2.99 -8.30 -0.07
N LEU A 114 3.67 -7.39 0.62
CA LEU A 114 3.62 -7.24 2.06
C LEU A 114 3.09 -5.84 2.41
N GLN A 115 1.87 -5.78 2.90
CA GLN A 115 1.29 -4.54 3.42
C GLN A 115 1.92 -4.24 4.79
N ILE A 116 2.57 -3.08 4.90
CA ILE A 116 3.25 -2.63 6.12
C ILE A 116 2.50 -1.48 6.79
N GLY A 117 1.68 -0.75 6.03
CA GLY A 117 0.81 0.31 6.51
C GLY A 117 -0.66 0.00 6.22
N PHE A 118 -1.52 0.06 7.25
CA PHE A 118 -2.95 -0.18 7.13
C PHE A 118 -3.71 0.41 8.32
N VAL A 119 -5.00 0.64 8.13
CA VAL A 119 -5.93 0.98 9.21
C VAL A 119 -6.67 -0.29 9.62
N ASP A 120 -6.50 -0.72 10.86
CA ASP A 120 -7.17 -1.90 11.38
C ASP A 120 -8.52 -1.52 12.03
N TRP A 121 -9.57 -1.54 11.22
CA TRP A 121 -10.94 -1.29 11.65
C TRP A 121 -11.47 -2.29 12.67
N ARG A 122 -10.84 -3.46 12.82
CA ARG A 122 -11.27 -4.50 13.75
C ARG A 122 -11.11 -4.08 15.21
N ASN A 123 -10.21 -3.16 15.49
CA ASN A 123 -10.09 -2.56 16.83
C ASN A 123 -11.29 -1.67 17.19
N SER A 124 -12.09 -1.29 16.18
CA SER A 124 -13.33 -0.51 16.34
C SER A 124 -14.59 -1.40 16.40
N ILE A 125 -14.47 -2.72 16.14
CA ILE A 125 -15.60 -3.64 16.21
C ILE A 125 -15.94 -3.89 17.68
N SER A 126 -17.02 -3.27 18.12
CA SER A 126 -17.61 -3.54 19.42
C SER A 126 -18.01 -5.02 19.54
N ILE A 127 -17.85 -5.61 20.74
CA ILE A 127 -18.27 -6.98 21.13
C ILE A 127 -19.74 -7.33 20.76
N LYS A 128 -20.51 -6.38 20.24
CA LYS A 128 -21.88 -6.54 19.78
C LYS A 128 -22.05 -7.31 18.46
N SER A 129 -21.01 -7.48 17.67
CA SER A 129 -21.01 -8.36 16.49
C SER A 129 -20.67 -9.77 16.95
N GLY A 130 -21.56 -10.70 16.86
CA GLY A 130 -21.64 -12.06 17.43
C GLY A 130 -20.33 -12.81 17.74
N VAL A 131 -20.40 -13.71 18.71
CA VAL A 131 -19.29 -14.52 19.24
C VAL A 131 -18.47 -15.22 18.14
N LEU A 132 -19.11 -15.62 17.03
CA LEU A 132 -18.44 -16.30 15.91
C LEU A 132 -17.52 -15.36 15.13
N GLU A 133 -17.94 -14.13 14.85
CA GLU A 133 -17.11 -13.12 14.17
C GLU A 133 -15.92 -12.71 15.04
N PHE A 134 -16.14 -12.60 16.36
CA PHE A 134 -15.07 -12.36 17.33
C PHE A 134 -14.05 -13.50 17.35
N LEU A 135 -14.50 -14.76 17.34
CA LEU A 135 -13.61 -15.93 17.30
C LEU A 135 -12.84 -16.04 15.97
N ILE A 136 -13.50 -15.74 14.85
CA ILE A 136 -12.82 -15.70 13.53
C ILE A 136 -11.78 -14.57 13.50
N ALA A 137 -12.11 -13.39 14.00
CA ALA A 137 -11.16 -12.28 14.12
C ALA A 137 -9.99 -12.64 15.06
N LEU A 138 -10.27 -13.30 16.19
CA LEU A 138 -9.24 -13.75 17.12
C LEU A 138 -8.32 -14.82 16.53
N LEU A 139 -8.86 -15.76 15.74
CA LEU A 139 -8.06 -16.78 15.06
C LEU A 139 -7.20 -16.17 13.93
N LYS A 140 -7.75 -15.25 13.14
CA LYS A 140 -7.01 -14.50 12.13
C LYS A 140 -5.96 -13.56 12.74
N SER A 141 -6.21 -13.01 13.94
CA SER A 141 -5.27 -12.13 14.64
C SER A 141 -4.00 -12.84 15.15
N ARG A 142 -3.97 -14.17 15.18
CA ARG A 142 -2.78 -14.90 15.66
C ARG A 142 -1.59 -14.79 14.75
N GLY A 143 -1.81 -14.58 13.44
CA GLY A 143 -0.74 -14.43 12.43
C GLY A 143 0.23 -15.63 12.40
N THR A 144 1.02 -15.68 11.35
CA THR A 144 2.16 -16.59 11.24
C THR A 144 3.39 -15.87 11.82
N ARG A 145 4.26 -16.60 12.51
CA ARG A 145 5.56 -16.09 12.96
C ARG A 145 6.63 -16.65 12.04
N ASP A 146 7.42 -15.78 11.44
CA ASP A 146 8.61 -16.17 10.67
C ASP A 146 9.76 -16.61 11.58
N ALA A 147 10.77 -17.23 11.01
CA ALA A 147 11.99 -17.64 11.72
C ALA A 147 12.75 -16.46 12.37
N SER A 148 12.61 -15.25 11.82
CA SER A 148 13.14 -14.01 12.41
C SER A 148 12.33 -13.46 13.58
N GLY A 149 11.17 -14.06 13.88
CA GLY A 149 10.26 -13.61 14.93
C GLY A 149 9.21 -12.60 14.47
N VAL A 150 9.29 -12.10 13.23
CA VAL A 150 8.30 -11.18 12.64
C VAL A 150 6.96 -11.91 12.48
N ARG A 151 5.87 -11.23 12.82
CA ARG A 151 4.51 -11.76 12.70
C ARG A 151 3.78 -11.13 11.53
N PHE A 152 3.13 -11.95 10.71
CA PHE A 152 2.35 -11.53 9.56
C PHE A 152 1.10 -12.38 9.37
N VAL A 153 0.14 -11.90 8.60
CA VAL A 153 -1.08 -12.60 8.23
C VAL A 153 -1.07 -12.82 6.72
N LEU A 154 -1.07 -14.08 6.29
CA LEU A 154 -1.12 -14.46 4.89
C LEU A 154 -2.57 -14.48 4.39
N GLY A 155 -2.77 -14.12 3.12
CA GLY A 155 -4.09 -14.11 2.48
C GLY A 155 -4.97 -12.95 2.94
N GLU A 156 -4.38 -11.87 3.44
CA GLU A 156 -5.10 -10.69 3.88
C GLU A 156 -4.40 -9.41 3.39
N PHE A 157 -5.19 -8.50 2.84
CA PHE A 157 -4.84 -7.13 2.57
C PHE A 157 -5.98 -6.26 3.09
N LEU A 158 -5.69 -5.37 4.01
CA LEU A 158 -6.69 -4.48 4.59
C LEU A 158 -6.89 -3.26 3.70
N LYS A 159 -8.05 -2.63 3.80
CA LYS A 159 -8.30 -1.37 3.12
C LYS A 159 -7.22 -0.35 3.47
N THR A 160 -6.91 0.51 2.52
CA THR A 160 -5.84 1.50 2.49
C THR A 160 -4.54 0.97 1.91
N THR A 161 -3.98 1.74 0.98
CA THR A 161 -2.79 1.39 0.19
C THR A 161 -1.60 2.30 0.48
N HIS A 162 -1.65 2.99 1.63
CA HIS A 162 -0.66 4.04 1.92
C HIS A 162 0.78 3.55 2.11
N ALA A 163 1.01 2.24 2.40
CA ALA A 163 2.37 1.69 2.44
C ALA A 163 2.39 0.17 2.23
N TYR A 164 3.04 -0.31 1.18
CA TYR A 164 3.27 -1.74 0.94
C TYR A 164 4.52 -2.01 0.11
N ILE A 165 5.13 -3.18 0.32
CA ILE A 165 6.27 -3.67 -0.46
C ILE A 165 5.74 -4.69 -1.48
N VAL A 166 6.22 -4.61 -2.72
CA VAL A 166 5.88 -5.53 -3.80
C VAL A 166 7.15 -6.04 -4.47
N ASN A 167 7.18 -7.32 -4.85
CA ASN A 167 8.27 -7.86 -5.65
C ASN A 167 8.09 -7.56 -7.13
N THR A 168 9.19 -7.52 -7.90
CA THR A 168 9.18 -7.21 -9.33
C THR A 168 8.32 -8.17 -10.13
N ARG A 169 8.31 -9.46 -9.79
CA ARG A 169 7.52 -10.47 -10.51
C ARG A 169 6.03 -10.13 -10.53
N LEU A 170 5.47 -9.72 -9.41
CA LEU A 170 4.05 -9.34 -9.35
C LEU A 170 3.82 -7.95 -9.93
N ALA A 171 4.76 -7.01 -9.73
CA ALA A 171 4.68 -5.68 -10.33
C ALA A 171 4.59 -5.77 -11.87
N GLU A 172 5.40 -6.63 -12.51
CA GLU A 172 5.35 -6.92 -13.93
C GLU A 172 3.99 -7.50 -14.34
N ALA A 173 3.57 -8.59 -13.69
CA ALA A 173 2.31 -9.27 -13.99
C ALA A 173 1.10 -8.33 -13.89
N ILE A 174 1.04 -7.48 -12.87
CA ILE A 174 -0.05 -6.51 -12.70
C ILE A 174 0.03 -5.41 -13.77
N SER A 175 1.21 -4.85 -14.03
CA SER A 175 1.37 -3.73 -14.96
C SER A 175 1.07 -4.10 -16.41
N GLU A 176 1.21 -5.37 -16.78
CA GLU A 176 0.90 -5.90 -18.11
C GLU A 176 -0.57 -6.28 -18.30
N THR A 177 -1.25 -6.65 -17.20
CA THR A 177 -2.59 -7.28 -17.28
C THR A 177 -3.73 -6.27 -17.41
N PHE A 178 -3.53 -4.98 -17.08
CA PHE A 178 -4.60 -3.99 -17.04
C PHE A 178 -4.54 -2.94 -18.17
N PRO A 179 -5.06 -3.26 -19.37
CA PRO A 179 -5.13 -2.31 -20.49
C PRO A 179 -6.35 -1.38 -20.44
N GLY A 180 -7.29 -1.57 -19.51
CA GLY A 180 -8.59 -0.89 -19.49
C GLY A 180 -8.90 -0.14 -18.19
N PRO A 181 -10.03 0.59 -18.16
CA PRO A 181 -10.44 1.31 -16.96
C PRO A 181 -10.79 0.34 -15.83
N PRO A 182 -10.38 0.64 -14.59
CA PRO A 182 -10.66 -0.20 -13.44
C PRO A 182 -12.16 -0.23 -13.11
N LEU A 183 -12.63 -1.37 -12.58
CA LEU A 183 -14.02 -1.58 -12.18
C LEU A 183 -14.23 -1.51 -10.66
N ILE A 184 -13.15 -1.67 -9.88
CA ILE A 184 -13.15 -1.69 -8.42
C ILE A 184 -11.97 -0.84 -7.91
N ALA A 185 -12.04 -0.38 -6.67
CA ALA A 185 -10.95 0.37 -6.05
C ALA A 185 -9.67 -0.47 -5.94
N TRP A 186 -8.51 0.19 -5.90
CA TRP A 186 -7.22 -0.50 -5.90
C TRP A 186 -7.01 -1.39 -4.66
N ASP A 187 -7.41 -0.91 -3.49
CA ASP A 187 -7.35 -1.66 -2.24
C ASP A 187 -8.30 -2.88 -2.22
N ASP A 188 -9.51 -2.74 -2.79
CA ASP A 188 -10.43 -3.85 -2.97
C ASP A 188 -9.86 -4.91 -3.92
N TYR A 189 -9.19 -4.48 -5.01
CA TYR A 189 -8.52 -5.38 -5.94
C TYR A 189 -7.41 -6.19 -5.24
N LEU A 190 -6.54 -5.54 -4.46
CA LEU A 190 -5.51 -6.24 -3.70
C LEU A 190 -6.10 -7.16 -2.64
N GLY A 191 -7.21 -6.76 -2.00
CA GLY A 191 -7.95 -7.62 -1.08
C GLY A 191 -8.50 -8.88 -1.73
N ILE A 192 -9.05 -8.78 -2.95
CA ILE A 192 -9.54 -9.93 -3.73
C ILE A 192 -8.38 -10.85 -4.14
N LEU A 193 -7.25 -10.28 -4.58
CA LEU A 193 -6.05 -11.05 -4.89
C LEU A 193 -5.52 -11.80 -3.64
N ALA A 194 -5.51 -11.14 -2.49
CA ALA A 194 -5.06 -11.73 -1.23
C ALA A 194 -5.90 -12.96 -0.84
N ASN A 195 -7.20 -12.91 -1.05
CA ASN A 195 -8.11 -14.01 -0.78
C ASN A 195 -8.02 -15.16 -1.81
N GLY A 196 -7.11 -15.09 -2.79
CA GLY A 196 -6.89 -16.13 -3.79
C GLY A 196 -8.02 -16.30 -4.80
N GLN A 197 -8.93 -15.34 -4.90
CA GLN A 197 -10.12 -15.44 -5.76
C GLN A 197 -9.83 -15.17 -7.23
N MET A 198 -8.74 -14.46 -7.56
CA MET A 198 -8.44 -14.04 -8.94
C MET A 198 -7.27 -14.77 -9.58
N GLN A 199 -6.23 -15.12 -8.84
CA GLN A 199 -5.05 -15.80 -9.42
C GLN A 199 -4.43 -16.81 -8.44
N ARG A 200 -4.18 -18.04 -8.94
CA ARG A 200 -3.43 -19.05 -8.18
C ARG A 200 -1.93 -18.71 -8.21
N GLY A 201 -1.28 -18.82 -7.06
CA GLY A 201 0.18 -18.64 -6.95
C GLY A 201 0.64 -17.23 -6.55
N ILE A 202 -0.27 -16.27 -6.37
CA ILE A 202 0.04 -14.98 -5.75
C ILE A 202 -0.12 -15.10 -4.23
N ARG A 203 0.87 -14.61 -3.49
CA ARG A 203 0.87 -14.62 -2.02
C ARG A 203 0.96 -13.20 -1.49
N ILE A 204 -0.14 -12.72 -0.96
CA ILE A 204 -0.24 -11.41 -0.33
C ILE A 204 -0.33 -11.59 1.17
N ALA A 205 0.39 -10.77 1.91
CA ALA A 205 0.37 -10.75 3.37
C ALA A 205 0.35 -9.31 3.88
N ARG A 206 -0.03 -9.14 5.13
CA ARG A 206 0.20 -7.92 5.90
C ARG A 206 1.00 -8.21 7.15
N LEU A 207 1.70 -7.24 7.69
CA LEU A 207 2.25 -7.33 9.04
C LEU A 207 1.11 -7.52 10.06
N LEU A 208 1.40 -8.12 11.19
CA LEU A 208 0.40 -8.22 12.25
C LEU A 208 0.06 -6.84 12.83
N GLU A 209 1.07 -6.01 12.99
CA GLU A 209 0.96 -4.62 13.47
C GLU A 209 1.40 -3.68 12.36
N SER A 210 0.64 -2.60 12.14
CA SER A 210 0.99 -1.56 11.17
C SER A 210 2.18 -0.75 11.67
N VAL A 211 3.16 -0.52 10.78
CA VAL A 211 4.31 0.36 11.03
C VAL A 211 4.20 1.69 10.28
N ALA A 212 3.12 1.87 9.53
CA ALA A 212 2.75 3.14 8.92
C ALA A 212 1.25 3.35 9.05
N SER A 213 0.84 4.59 9.26
CA SER A 213 -0.55 5.02 9.32
C SER A 213 -0.81 6.09 8.29
N GLN A 214 -2.06 6.43 8.09
CA GLN A 214 -2.46 7.51 7.21
C GLN A 214 -2.75 8.76 8.05
N GLU A 215 -2.26 9.93 7.64
CA GLU A 215 -2.37 11.17 8.39
C GLU A 215 -3.84 11.55 8.68
N SER A 216 -4.73 11.34 7.71
CA SER A 216 -6.17 11.60 7.85
C SER A 216 -6.85 10.84 8.99
N TYR A 217 -6.25 9.75 9.47
CA TYR A 217 -6.75 8.98 10.61
C TYR A 217 -6.08 9.32 11.94
N GLN A 218 -5.01 10.12 11.92
CA GLN A 218 -4.30 10.53 13.14
C GLN A 218 -4.76 11.88 13.68
N VAL A 219 -5.30 12.74 12.81
CA VAL A 219 -5.69 14.10 13.17
C VAL A 219 -7.19 14.24 12.97
N GLU A 220 -7.92 14.46 14.06
CA GLU A 220 -9.35 14.73 14.02
C GLU A 220 -9.65 15.91 13.10
N GLY A 221 -10.51 15.72 12.10
CA GLY A 221 -10.88 16.75 11.12
C GLY A 221 -10.13 16.70 9.78
N LEU A 222 -9.06 15.89 9.62
CA LEU A 222 -8.38 15.68 8.35
C LEU A 222 -9.03 14.59 7.47
N GLU A 223 -10.07 13.91 7.95
CA GLU A 223 -10.86 12.93 7.17
C GLU A 223 -11.38 13.51 5.85
N LYS A 224 -11.45 14.84 5.75
CA LYS A 224 -11.87 15.59 4.54
C LYS A 224 -10.72 15.88 3.57
N ASP A 225 -9.48 15.59 3.92
CA ASP A 225 -8.30 15.88 3.09
C ASP A 225 -7.98 14.72 2.10
N SER A 226 -8.94 13.83 1.84
CA SER A 226 -8.79 12.78 0.85
C SER A 226 -9.11 13.28 -0.55
N ASP A 227 -8.16 13.15 -1.46
CA ASP A 227 -8.34 13.49 -2.89
C ASP A 227 -9.10 12.41 -3.69
N ILE A 228 -9.48 11.31 -3.04
CA ILE A 228 -10.19 10.18 -3.69
C ILE A 228 -11.71 10.42 -3.72
N TRP A 229 -12.25 11.16 -2.75
CA TRP A 229 -13.68 11.39 -2.64
C TRP A 229 -14.06 12.69 -3.33
N ASP A 230 -14.99 12.63 -4.29
CA ASP A 230 -15.62 13.82 -4.85
C ASP A 230 -16.50 14.45 -3.75
N HIS A 231 -16.06 15.55 -3.17
CA HIS A 231 -16.82 16.28 -2.15
C HIS A 231 -18.13 16.89 -2.65
N GLU A 232 -18.41 16.82 -3.96
CA GLU A 232 -19.61 17.37 -4.60
C GLU A 232 -20.78 16.39 -4.71
N ALA A 233 -20.59 15.13 -4.31
CA ALA A 233 -21.64 14.09 -4.41
C ALA A 233 -22.43 13.89 -3.11
N ARG A 234 -22.77 15.00 -2.38
CA ARG A 234 -23.70 14.95 -1.23
C ARG A 234 -24.85 15.89 -1.43
#